data_8cd234929f1b0071d1b8efa7dcc9ed44
#
_entry.id   8cd234929f1b0071d1b8efa7dcc9ed44
#
_cell.length_a   1.000
_cell.length_b   1.000
_cell.length_c   1.000
_cell.angle_alpha   90.00
_cell.angle_beta   90.00
_cell.angle_gamma   90.00
#
_symmetry.space_group_name_H-M   'P 1'
#
loop_
_entity.id
_entity.type
_entity.pdbx_description
1 polymer ?
#
loop_
_entity_poly.entity_id
_entity_poly.type
_entity_poly.pdbx_seq_one_letter_code
_entity_poly.pdbx_strand_id
1 'polypeptide(L)'
;LYPGEILLESGIVAIEFYSGARVILEGPAIFELTSENSAILREGRIRALVPPQACGFSVSTRQIEVVDLGTEFGMNIEEDGHLTEVHCFDGLVDVYENNLSQKGEVLRSLETGEAIRIQSTKIQRMSANSMAFISYSELAQSFLENSTLRHEDWRSVIEEIRANEDILALYTFEDQGPRERSLVNQVSFQNHFSHGAIVGCRWTNGRWPSKGGLEFKSPSDRVHFQSNDPYQTITLSAWVRLDSTPKRTMCLLSSSDNANNSLSWHLQASGNLVLSIKNDNG
;
A
#
# COMPACT_ATOMS: atom_id res chain seq x y z
N LEU A 1 -8.33 7.49 1.85
CA LEU A 1 -8.22 8.21 0.56
C LEU A 1 -9.22 9.38 0.57
N TYR A 2 -8.85 10.50 0.01
CA TYR A 2 -9.79 11.60 -0.26
C TYR A 2 -10.51 11.32 -1.58
N PRO A 3 -11.71 11.87 -1.82
CA PRO A 3 -12.35 11.81 -3.12
C PRO A 3 -11.40 12.29 -4.23
N GLY A 4 -11.40 11.59 -5.36
CA GLY A 4 -10.50 11.91 -6.47
C GLY A 4 -10.43 10.80 -7.51
N GLU A 5 -9.84 11.11 -8.66
CA GLU A 5 -9.67 10.20 -9.78
C GLU A 5 -8.38 9.40 -9.66
N ILE A 6 -8.47 8.11 -9.98
CA ILE A 6 -7.36 7.18 -10.09
C ILE A 6 -7.24 6.79 -11.57
N LEU A 7 -6.13 7.14 -12.18
CA LEU A 7 -5.73 6.67 -13.50
C LEU A 7 -4.73 5.52 -13.31
N LEU A 8 -5.11 4.33 -13.72
CA LEU A 8 -4.26 3.13 -13.65
C LEU A 8 -3.92 2.69 -15.07
N GLU A 9 -2.68 2.98 -15.51
CA GLU A 9 -2.23 2.61 -16.86
C GLU A 9 -2.07 1.10 -17.03
N SER A 10 -1.63 0.41 -15.97
CA SER A 10 -1.48 -1.05 -15.96
C SER A 10 -1.34 -1.56 -14.53
N GLY A 11 -1.53 -2.87 -14.35
CA GLY A 11 -1.38 -3.55 -13.05
C GLY A 11 -2.69 -3.62 -12.26
N ILE A 12 -2.58 -3.81 -10.96
CA ILE A 12 -3.71 -4.09 -10.07
C ILE A 12 -3.59 -3.25 -8.82
N VAL A 13 -4.70 -2.64 -8.40
CA VAL A 13 -4.80 -1.87 -7.15
C VAL A 13 -5.94 -2.41 -6.32
N ALA A 14 -5.70 -2.65 -5.03
CA ALA A 14 -6.75 -2.93 -4.05
C ALA A 14 -7.10 -1.64 -3.30
N ILE A 15 -8.36 -1.32 -3.24
CA ILE A 15 -8.91 -0.13 -2.60
C ILE A 15 -9.85 -0.59 -1.50
N GLU A 16 -9.69 -0.06 -0.29
CA GLU A 16 -10.63 -0.25 0.81
C GLU A 16 -11.32 1.07 1.14
N PHE A 17 -12.63 1.06 1.08
CA PHE A 17 -13.49 2.19 1.40
C PHE A 17 -13.74 2.29 2.91
N TYR A 18 -14.05 3.47 3.42
CA TYR A 18 -14.37 3.67 4.83
C TYR A 18 -15.61 2.89 5.29
N SER A 19 -16.54 2.61 4.38
CA SER A 19 -17.67 1.71 4.60
C SER A 19 -17.27 0.26 4.89
N GLY A 20 -16.05 -0.14 4.50
CA GLY A 20 -15.55 -1.51 4.53
C GLY A 20 -15.71 -2.25 3.19
N ALA A 21 -16.29 -1.62 2.17
CA ALA A 21 -16.29 -2.17 0.81
C ALA A 21 -14.85 -2.24 0.28
N ARG A 22 -14.51 -3.32 -0.41
CA ARG A 22 -13.20 -3.56 -0.99
C ARG A 22 -13.32 -3.73 -2.50
N VAL A 23 -12.52 -3.00 -3.25
CA VAL A 23 -12.51 -3.04 -4.72
C VAL A 23 -11.12 -3.42 -5.21
N ILE A 24 -11.04 -4.42 -6.09
CA ILE A 24 -9.87 -4.70 -6.90
C ILE A 24 -10.09 -3.99 -8.23
N LEU A 25 -9.17 -3.11 -8.59
CA LEU A 25 -9.15 -2.38 -9.85
C LEU A 25 -8.05 -2.95 -10.73
N GLU A 26 -8.38 -3.37 -11.95
CA GLU A 26 -7.44 -3.88 -12.94
C GLU A 26 -7.28 -2.85 -14.06
N GLY A 27 -6.02 -2.50 -14.36
CA GLY A 27 -5.68 -1.56 -15.42
C GLY A 27 -5.57 -2.20 -16.83
N PRO A 28 -5.75 -1.42 -17.91
CA PRO A 28 -5.96 0.03 -17.84
C PRO A 28 -7.33 0.40 -17.26
N ALA A 29 -7.40 1.46 -16.44
CA ALA A 29 -8.66 1.83 -15.79
C ALA A 29 -8.70 3.31 -15.38
N ILE A 30 -9.90 3.89 -15.42
CA ILE A 30 -10.22 5.22 -14.89
C ILE A 30 -11.32 5.05 -13.84
N PHE A 31 -10.96 5.28 -12.57
CA PHE A 31 -11.82 5.06 -11.42
C PHE A 31 -11.84 6.30 -10.52
N GLU A 32 -13.00 6.81 -10.18
CA GLU A 32 -13.16 8.00 -9.36
C GLU A 32 -13.82 7.66 -8.02
N LEU A 33 -13.18 8.00 -6.92
CA LEU A 33 -13.73 7.91 -5.58
C LEU A 33 -14.62 9.13 -5.33
N THR A 34 -15.93 8.94 -5.16
CA THR A 34 -16.88 10.05 -4.98
C THR A 34 -17.30 10.25 -3.54
N SER A 35 -17.39 9.17 -2.76
CA SER A 35 -17.71 9.21 -1.34
C SER A 35 -17.07 8.04 -0.58
N GLU A 36 -17.39 7.92 0.69
CA GLU A 36 -16.99 6.78 1.53
C GLU A 36 -17.64 5.44 1.15
N ASN A 37 -18.71 5.48 0.32
CA ASN A 37 -19.48 4.31 -0.11
C ASN A 37 -19.87 4.33 -1.58
N SER A 38 -19.26 5.20 -2.40
CA SER A 38 -19.58 5.29 -3.83
C SER A 38 -18.38 5.64 -4.67
N ALA A 39 -18.41 5.18 -5.93
CA ALA A 39 -17.39 5.45 -6.93
C ALA A 39 -17.98 5.56 -8.34
N ILE A 40 -17.19 6.05 -9.29
CA ILE A 40 -17.50 6.04 -10.72
C ILE A 40 -16.42 5.22 -11.43
N LEU A 41 -16.83 4.24 -12.23
CA LEU A 41 -15.97 3.51 -13.15
C LEU A 41 -16.22 4.05 -14.55
N ARG A 42 -15.21 4.66 -15.16
CA ARG A 42 -15.31 5.21 -16.53
C ARG A 42 -14.80 4.20 -17.55
N GLU A 43 -13.78 3.44 -17.18
CA GLU A 43 -13.09 2.45 -18.01
C GLU A 43 -12.38 1.43 -17.12
N GLY A 44 -12.24 0.20 -17.60
CA GLY A 44 -11.49 -0.85 -16.93
C GLY A 44 -12.36 -1.88 -16.24
N ARG A 45 -11.72 -2.67 -15.39
CA ARG A 45 -12.36 -3.79 -14.71
C ARG A 45 -12.22 -3.69 -13.21
N ILE A 46 -13.34 -3.96 -12.52
CA ILE A 46 -13.35 -4.04 -11.06
C ILE A 46 -14.00 -5.34 -10.58
N ARG A 47 -13.53 -5.80 -9.42
CA ARG A 47 -14.22 -6.77 -8.57
C ARG A 47 -14.43 -6.15 -7.20
N ALA A 48 -15.67 -6.07 -6.75
CA ALA A 48 -16.04 -5.49 -5.49
C ALA A 48 -16.56 -6.58 -4.54
N LEU A 49 -16.05 -6.55 -3.31
CA LEU A 49 -16.56 -7.35 -2.19
C LEU A 49 -17.14 -6.39 -1.15
N VAL A 50 -18.43 -6.50 -0.91
CA VAL A 50 -19.18 -5.58 -0.07
C VAL A 50 -19.72 -6.34 1.14
N PRO A 51 -19.09 -6.17 2.31
CA PRO A 51 -19.58 -6.81 3.52
C PRO A 51 -20.91 -6.17 3.99
N PRO A 52 -21.70 -6.86 4.83
CA PRO A 52 -23.04 -6.40 5.23
C PRO A 52 -23.10 -4.97 5.78
N GLN A 53 -22.04 -4.51 6.47
CA GLN A 53 -21.96 -3.14 7.00
C GLN A 53 -21.79 -2.06 5.91
N ALA A 54 -21.35 -2.45 4.72
CA ALA A 54 -21.17 -1.57 3.57
C ALA A 54 -22.31 -1.69 2.54
N CYS A 55 -23.39 -2.38 2.88
CA CYS A 55 -24.56 -2.53 2.03
C CYS A 55 -25.04 -1.17 1.49
N GLY A 56 -25.35 -1.10 0.21
CA GLY A 56 -25.63 0.13 -0.50
C GLY A 56 -24.40 0.78 -1.13
N PHE A 57 -23.25 0.08 -1.15
CA PHE A 57 -22.11 0.50 -1.94
C PHE A 57 -22.50 0.62 -3.41
N SER A 58 -22.19 1.74 -4.04
CA SER A 58 -22.59 1.97 -5.42
C SER A 58 -21.42 2.29 -6.34
N VAL A 59 -21.49 1.77 -7.56
CA VAL A 59 -20.57 2.12 -8.64
C VAL A 59 -21.36 2.61 -9.83
N SER A 60 -21.16 3.88 -10.16
CA SER A 60 -21.80 4.50 -11.33
C SER A 60 -20.90 4.40 -12.54
N THR A 61 -21.53 4.31 -13.70
CA THR A 61 -20.90 4.45 -15.02
C THR A 61 -21.60 5.59 -15.76
N ARG A 62 -21.26 5.79 -17.01
CA ARG A 62 -21.96 6.76 -17.86
C ARG A 62 -23.44 6.40 -18.08
N GLN A 63 -23.78 5.11 -18.10
CA GLN A 63 -25.09 4.59 -18.50
C GLN A 63 -25.91 4.05 -17.33
N ILE A 64 -25.25 3.46 -16.33
CA ILE A 64 -25.91 2.77 -15.23
C ILE A 64 -25.29 3.11 -13.89
N GLU A 65 -26.07 2.89 -12.84
CA GLU A 65 -25.60 2.78 -11.46
C GLU A 65 -25.85 1.35 -10.96
N VAL A 66 -24.83 0.74 -10.41
CA VAL A 66 -24.87 -0.57 -9.78
C VAL A 66 -24.87 -0.37 -8.27
N VAL A 67 -25.89 -0.87 -7.58
CA VAL A 67 -26.03 -0.77 -6.13
C VAL A 67 -25.97 -2.17 -5.55
N ASP A 68 -25.03 -2.37 -4.68
CA ASP A 68 -24.83 -3.64 -3.98
C ASP A 68 -25.70 -3.77 -2.75
N LEU A 69 -26.23 -4.96 -2.51
CA LEU A 69 -27.06 -5.29 -1.35
C LEU A 69 -26.35 -6.24 -0.36
N GLY A 70 -25.01 -6.20 -0.30
CA GLY A 70 -24.21 -7.06 0.59
C GLY A 70 -23.67 -8.28 -0.15
N THR A 71 -22.85 -8.07 -1.21
CA THR A 71 -22.56 -9.07 -2.23
C THR A 71 -21.12 -9.04 -2.71
N GLU A 72 -20.83 -9.90 -3.66
CA GLU A 72 -19.62 -9.86 -4.47
C GLU A 72 -20.01 -9.72 -5.95
N PHE A 73 -19.51 -8.67 -6.60
CA PHE A 73 -19.81 -8.41 -8.01
C PHE A 73 -18.59 -7.94 -8.79
N GLY A 74 -18.70 -8.02 -10.12
CA GLY A 74 -17.71 -7.51 -11.06
C GLY A 74 -18.33 -6.59 -12.09
N MET A 75 -17.56 -5.59 -12.52
CA MET A 75 -17.91 -4.74 -13.66
C MET A 75 -16.73 -4.66 -14.62
N ASN A 76 -17.04 -4.62 -15.91
CA ASN A 76 -16.07 -4.41 -16.97
C ASN A 76 -16.61 -3.37 -17.95
N ILE A 77 -15.82 -2.32 -18.19
CA ILE A 77 -16.15 -1.25 -19.15
C ILE A 77 -15.03 -1.15 -20.17
N GLU A 78 -15.37 -1.27 -21.45
CA GLU A 78 -14.39 -1.08 -22.52
C GLU A 78 -14.00 0.41 -22.69
N GLU A 79 -12.81 0.63 -23.28
CA GLU A 79 -12.14 1.95 -23.43
C GLU A 79 -13.04 3.03 -24.06
N ASP A 80 -13.98 2.67 -24.92
CA ASP A 80 -14.91 3.63 -25.53
C ASP A 80 -16.19 3.87 -24.70
N GLY A 81 -16.36 3.11 -23.60
CA GLY A 81 -17.54 3.17 -22.73
C GLY A 81 -18.83 2.66 -23.35
N HIS A 82 -18.76 2.05 -24.54
CA HIS A 82 -19.93 1.55 -25.28
C HIS A 82 -20.40 0.19 -24.79
N LEU A 83 -19.54 -0.59 -24.15
CA LEU A 83 -19.87 -1.88 -23.59
C LEU A 83 -19.63 -1.87 -22.08
N THR A 84 -20.64 -2.23 -21.34
CA THR A 84 -20.61 -2.42 -19.88
C THR A 84 -21.10 -3.82 -19.54
N GLU A 85 -20.34 -4.57 -18.77
CA GLU A 85 -20.75 -5.84 -18.19
C GLU A 85 -20.87 -5.71 -16.68
N VAL A 86 -21.92 -6.33 -16.11
CA VAL A 86 -22.14 -6.43 -14.66
C VAL A 86 -22.39 -7.89 -14.34
N HIS A 87 -21.62 -8.45 -13.41
CA HIS A 87 -21.66 -9.84 -12.97
C HIS A 87 -21.91 -9.91 -11.47
N CYS A 88 -22.94 -10.65 -11.05
CA CYS A 88 -23.18 -10.98 -9.66
C CYS A 88 -22.54 -12.33 -9.33
N PHE A 89 -21.53 -12.35 -8.46
CA PHE A 89 -20.84 -13.59 -8.07
C PHE A 89 -21.46 -14.21 -6.83
N ASP A 90 -21.93 -13.40 -5.89
CA ASP A 90 -22.62 -13.84 -4.69
C ASP A 90 -23.61 -12.78 -4.22
N GLY A 91 -24.83 -13.17 -3.84
CA GLY A 91 -25.89 -12.34 -3.30
C GLY A 91 -26.80 -11.66 -4.34
N LEU A 92 -27.06 -10.36 -4.22
CA LEU A 92 -28.01 -9.60 -5.04
C LEU A 92 -27.48 -8.20 -5.37
N VAL A 93 -27.51 -7.86 -6.64
CA VAL A 93 -27.07 -6.55 -7.16
C VAL A 93 -28.19 -5.90 -7.97
N ASP A 94 -28.56 -4.67 -7.65
CA ASP A 94 -29.50 -3.89 -8.41
C ASP A 94 -28.79 -2.96 -9.41
N VAL A 95 -29.23 -3.01 -10.65
CA VAL A 95 -28.74 -2.15 -11.74
C VAL A 95 -29.83 -1.15 -12.09
N TYR A 96 -29.48 0.13 -11.97
CA TYR A 96 -30.35 1.26 -12.29
C TYR A 96 -29.88 1.97 -13.55
N GLU A 97 -30.81 2.62 -14.26
CA GLU A 97 -30.43 3.60 -15.28
C GLU A 97 -29.82 4.83 -14.61
N ASN A 98 -28.64 5.27 -15.10
CA ASN A 98 -28.00 6.46 -14.55
C ASN A 98 -28.64 7.72 -15.13
N ASN A 99 -29.63 8.26 -14.43
CA ASN A 99 -30.28 9.53 -14.74
C ASN A 99 -29.77 10.63 -13.82
N LEU A 100 -29.13 11.67 -14.38
CA LEU A 100 -28.53 12.79 -13.65
C LEU A 100 -29.51 13.58 -12.77
N SER A 101 -30.82 13.34 -12.89
CA SER A 101 -31.85 14.18 -12.23
C SER A 101 -32.68 13.46 -11.17
N GLN A 102 -32.76 12.13 -11.20
CA GLN A 102 -33.50 11.32 -10.22
C GLN A 102 -32.93 9.91 -10.19
N LYS A 103 -33.10 9.19 -9.07
CA LYS A 103 -32.77 7.75 -9.01
C LYS A 103 -33.56 7.04 -10.10
N GLY A 104 -32.84 6.46 -11.07
CA GLY A 104 -33.43 5.79 -12.23
C GLY A 104 -34.32 4.61 -11.83
N GLU A 105 -35.11 4.11 -12.78
CA GLU A 105 -35.84 2.85 -12.59
C GLU A 105 -34.85 1.68 -12.51
N VAL A 106 -35.22 0.64 -11.73
CA VAL A 106 -34.46 -0.61 -11.70
C VAL A 106 -34.54 -1.28 -13.06
N LEU A 107 -33.43 -1.25 -13.77
CA LEU A 107 -33.32 -1.93 -15.08
C LEU A 107 -33.33 -3.45 -14.86
N ARG A 108 -32.61 -3.92 -13.81
CA ARG A 108 -32.46 -5.34 -13.50
C ARG A 108 -31.93 -5.55 -12.07
N SER A 109 -32.46 -6.57 -11.40
CA SER A 109 -31.81 -7.19 -10.27
C SER A 109 -31.09 -8.45 -10.73
N LEU A 110 -29.85 -8.66 -10.31
CA LEU A 110 -29.00 -9.79 -10.64
C LEU A 110 -28.77 -10.62 -9.38
N GLU A 111 -29.12 -11.90 -9.45
CA GLU A 111 -28.84 -12.88 -8.41
C GLU A 111 -27.48 -13.58 -8.66
N THR A 112 -27.01 -14.33 -7.68
CA THR A 112 -25.78 -15.13 -7.76
C THR A 112 -25.73 -15.95 -9.06
N GLY A 113 -24.66 -15.78 -9.83
CA GLY A 113 -24.42 -16.47 -11.11
C GLY A 113 -25.03 -15.77 -12.34
N GLU A 114 -25.77 -14.68 -12.16
CA GLU A 114 -26.31 -13.89 -13.24
C GLU A 114 -25.40 -12.73 -13.66
N ALA A 115 -25.46 -12.36 -14.93
CA ALA A 115 -24.78 -11.22 -15.48
C ALA A 115 -25.59 -10.56 -16.59
N ILE A 116 -25.28 -9.30 -16.86
CA ILE A 116 -25.78 -8.59 -18.04
C ILE A 116 -24.64 -7.91 -18.77
N ARG A 117 -24.82 -7.83 -20.09
CA ARG A 117 -24.01 -7.00 -20.99
C ARG A 117 -24.90 -5.92 -21.55
N ILE A 118 -24.47 -4.68 -21.45
CA ILE A 118 -25.13 -3.50 -21.96
C ILE A 118 -24.29 -2.95 -23.10
N GLN A 119 -24.85 -2.89 -24.28
CA GLN A 119 -24.22 -2.29 -25.44
C GLN A 119 -25.15 -1.25 -26.05
N SER A 120 -24.79 0.01 -25.91
CA SER A 120 -25.65 1.14 -26.26
C SER A 120 -26.99 1.06 -25.49
N THR A 121 -28.09 0.66 -26.13
CA THR A 121 -29.42 0.49 -25.50
C THR A 121 -29.86 -0.96 -25.38
N LYS A 122 -29.03 -1.91 -25.80
CA LYS A 122 -29.37 -3.33 -25.77
C LYS A 122 -28.83 -3.98 -24.51
N ILE A 123 -29.71 -4.64 -23.76
CA ILE A 123 -29.35 -5.43 -22.58
C ILE A 123 -29.45 -6.90 -22.94
N GLN A 124 -28.35 -7.64 -22.77
CA GLN A 124 -28.28 -9.08 -23.00
C GLN A 124 -27.99 -9.76 -21.66
N ARG A 125 -28.77 -10.80 -21.34
CA ARG A 125 -28.47 -11.68 -20.19
C ARG A 125 -27.36 -12.65 -20.53
N MET A 126 -26.53 -12.94 -19.53
CA MET A 126 -25.47 -13.92 -19.61
C MET A 126 -25.23 -14.54 -18.23
N SER A 127 -24.46 -15.61 -18.17
CA SER A 127 -23.99 -16.16 -16.89
C SER A 127 -22.81 -15.36 -16.37
N ALA A 128 -22.74 -15.19 -15.07
CA ALA A 128 -21.59 -14.55 -14.43
C ALA A 128 -20.32 -15.39 -14.68
N ASN A 129 -19.22 -14.70 -14.97
CA ASN A 129 -17.91 -15.31 -15.16
C ASN A 129 -16.93 -14.72 -14.13
N SER A 130 -16.84 -15.35 -12.97
CA SER A 130 -15.95 -14.91 -11.90
C SER A 130 -14.46 -15.08 -12.25
N MET A 131 -14.13 -16.01 -13.17
CA MET A 131 -12.74 -16.25 -13.59
C MET A 131 -12.19 -15.15 -14.51
N ALA A 132 -13.05 -14.28 -15.04
CA ALA A 132 -12.62 -13.11 -15.82
C ALA A 132 -12.13 -11.95 -14.94
N PHE A 133 -12.25 -12.06 -13.61
CA PHE A 133 -11.94 -11.03 -12.63
C PHE A 133 -11.02 -11.60 -11.57
N ILE A 134 -9.96 -10.88 -11.25
CA ILE A 134 -9.00 -11.30 -10.22
C ILE A 134 -9.71 -11.34 -8.86
N SER A 135 -9.62 -12.49 -8.19
CA SER A 135 -10.13 -12.66 -6.83
C SER A 135 -9.16 -12.11 -5.78
N TYR A 136 -9.66 -11.86 -4.57
CA TYR A 136 -8.82 -11.45 -3.44
C TYR A 136 -7.79 -12.52 -3.06
N SER A 137 -8.10 -13.81 -3.23
CA SER A 137 -7.17 -14.91 -2.97
C SER A 137 -6.04 -14.94 -3.99
N GLU A 138 -6.32 -14.78 -5.28
CA GLU A 138 -5.32 -14.70 -6.34
C GLU A 138 -4.44 -13.46 -6.16
N LEU A 139 -5.04 -12.31 -5.83
CA LEU A 139 -4.31 -11.09 -5.54
C LEU A 139 -3.36 -11.29 -4.35
N ALA A 140 -3.84 -11.85 -3.23
CA ALA A 140 -3.04 -12.11 -2.06
C ALA A 140 -1.87 -13.07 -2.35
N GLN A 141 -2.11 -14.12 -3.15
CA GLN A 141 -1.08 -15.04 -3.57
C GLN A 141 -0.04 -14.37 -4.46
N SER A 142 -0.46 -13.58 -5.43
CA SER A 142 0.43 -12.80 -6.30
C SER A 142 1.30 -11.82 -5.49
N PHE A 143 0.73 -11.15 -4.48
CA PHE A 143 1.51 -10.30 -3.58
C PHE A 143 2.54 -11.07 -2.77
N LEU A 144 2.20 -12.27 -2.28
CA LEU A 144 3.14 -13.12 -1.54
C LEU A 144 4.29 -13.59 -2.44
N GLU A 145 4.00 -14.08 -3.62
CA GLU A 145 4.99 -14.54 -4.58
C GLU A 145 5.94 -13.40 -4.99
N ASN A 146 5.40 -12.26 -5.39
CA ASN A 146 6.18 -11.08 -5.76
C ASN A 146 7.02 -10.55 -4.58
N SER A 147 6.49 -10.60 -3.35
CA SER A 147 7.23 -10.14 -2.19
C SER A 147 8.36 -11.10 -1.83
N THR A 148 8.20 -12.39 -2.04
CA THR A 148 9.25 -13.39 -1.86
C THR A 148 10.38 -13.19 -2.86
N LEU A 149 10.06 -13.07 -4.15
CA LEU A 149 11.05 -12.78 -5.20
C LEU A 149 11.83 -11.49 -4.92
N ARG A 150 11.13 -10.41 -4.56
CA ARG A 150 11.79 -9.14 -4.20
C ARG A 150 12.64 -9.24 -2.96
N HIS A 151 12.31 -10.10 -2.01
CA HIS A 151 13.13 -10.35 -0.83
C HIS A 151 14.39 -11.13 -1.20
N GLU A 152 14.30 -12.09 -2.10
CA GLU A 152 15.45 -12.83 -2.63
C GLU A 152 16.40 -11.92 -3.42
N ASP A 153 15.86 -11.11 -4.32
CA ASP A 153 16.63 -10.08 -5.05
C ASP A 153 17.34 -9.13 -4.08
N TRP A 154 16.62 -8.66 -3.06
CA TRP A 154 17.20 -7.80 -2.03
C TRP A 154 18.35 -8.49 -1.28
N ARG A 155 18.20 -9.76 -0.93
CA ARG A 155 19.27 -10.53 -0.27
C ARG A 155 20.52 -10.62 -1.13
N SER A 156 20.36 -10.84 -2.42
CA SER A 156 21.49 -10.86 -3.36
C SER A 156 22.24 -9.53 -3.37
N VAL A 157 21.51 -8.40 -3.46
CA VAL A 157 22.10 -7.05 -3.41
C VAL A 157 22.75 -6.76 -2.05
N ILE A 158 22.18 -7.23 -0.95
CA ILE A 158 22.75 -7.06 0.39
C ILE A 158 24.09 -7.78 0.54
N GLU A 159 24.28 -8.95 -0.07
CA GLU A 159 25.58 -9.63 -0.05
C GLU A 159 26.65 -8.83 -0.80
N GLU A 160 26.32 -8.22 -1.91
CA GLU A 160 27.21 -7.32 -2.64
C GLU A 160 27.58 -6.08 -1.80
N ILE A 161 26.58 -5.45 -1.17
CA ILE A 161 26.78 -4.30 -0.27
C ILE A 161 27.66 -4.70 0.93
N ARG A 162 27.42 -5.87 1.52
CA ARG A 162 28.20 -6.38 2.67
C ARG A 162 29.68 -6.55 2.33
N ALA A 163 29.98 -6.91 1.10
CA ALA A 163 31.34 -7.12 0.60
C ALA A 163 32.04 -5.83 0.15
N ASN A 164 31.35 -4.70 0.09
CA ASN A 164 31.92 -3.43 -0.34
C ASN A 164 32.66 -2.75 0.82
N GLU A 165 33.95 -2.42 0.62
CA GLU A 165 34.81 -1.78 1.60
C GLU A 165 34.41 -0.35 1.98
N ASP A 166 33.65 0.33 1.11
CA ASP A 166 33.16 1.68 1.36
C ASP A 166 31.94 1.72 2.30
N ILE A 167 31.37 0.55 2.62
CA ILE A 167 30.22 0.46 3.53
C ILE A 167 30.69 0.46 4.97
N LEU A 168 30.38 1.51 5.70
CA LEU A 168 30.77 1.71 7.09
C LEU A 168 29.90 0.96 8.08
N ALA A 169 28.61 0.85 7.79
CA ALA A 169 27.63 0.15 8.61
C ALA A 169 26.49 -0.40 7.77
N LEU A 170 26.07 -1.62 8.06
CA LEU A 170 24.95 -2.29 7.44
C LEU A 170 24.10 -3.00 8.50
N TYR A 171 22.88 -2.50 8.71
CA TYR A 171 21.90 -3.08 9.63
C TYR A 171 20.69 -3.56 8.83
N THR A 172 20.57 -4.85 8.62
CA THR A 172 19.50 -5.40 7.78
C THR A 172 18.20 -5.63 8.52
N PHE A 173 18.18 -5.54 9.83
CA PHE A 173 16.99 -5.79 10.67
C PHE A 173 16.39 -7.18 10.42
N GLU A 174 17.23 -8.18 10.13
CA GLU A 174 16.76 -9.56 10.10
C GLU A 174 16.47 -10.02 11.53
N ASP A 175 15.28 -10.60 11.70
CA ASP A 175 14.77 -10.97 13.02
C ASP A 175 15.66 -12.05 13.67
N GLN A 176 16.21 -11.73 14.81
CA GLN A 176 17.00 -12.64 15.65
C GLN A 176 16.19 -13.15 16.85
N GLY A 177 14.90 -12.83 16.87
CA GLY A 177 13.97 -13.22 17.93
C GLY A 177 13.56 -12.07 18.84
N PRO A 178 12.39 -12.17 19.48
CA PRO A 178 11.74 -11.06 20.20
C PRO A 178 12.49 -10.61 21.46
N ARG A 179 13.46 -11.39 21.94
CA ARG A 179 14.29 -11.07 23.11
C ARG A 179 15.65 -10.48 22.76
N GLU A 180 16.01 -10.49 21.46
CA GLU A 180 17.28 -9.93 21.03
C GLU A 180 17.30 -8.41 21.22
N ARG A 181 18.34 -7.92 21.89
CA ARG A 181 18.55 -6.50 22.16
C ARG A 181 19.78 -5.92 21.47
N SER A 182 20.34 -6.67 20.54
CA SER A 182 21.46 -6.28 19.71
C SER A 182 21.04 -6.27 18.25
N LEU A 183 21.32 -5.20 17.53
CA LEU A 183 21.20 -5.08 16.10
C LEU A 183 22.58 -5.24 15.47
N VAL A 184 22.80 -6.38 14.83
CA VAL A 184 24.12 -6.73 14.30
C VAL A 184 24.49 -5.83 13.12
N ASN A 185 25.66 -5.19 13.20
CA ASN A 185 26.31 -4.59 12.06
C ASN A 185 26.91 -5.69 11.20
N GLN A 186 26.52 -5.80 9.95
CA GLN A 186 26.82 -6.94 9.06
C GLN A 186 27.93 -6.68 8.04
N VAL A 187 28.64 -5.54 8.12
CA VAL A 187 29.78 -5.29 7.24
C VAL A 187 30.89 -6.34 7.46
N SER A 188 31.52 -6.77 6.36
CA SER A 188 32.57 -7.79 6.40
C SER A 188 33.95 -7.22 6.75
N PHE A 189 34.18 -5.94 6.45
CA PHE A 189 35.46 -5.27 6.60
C PHE A 189 35.36 -4.16 7.64
N GLN A 190 36.32 -4.07 8.52
CA GLN A 190 36.54 -3.02 9.54
C GLN A 190 35.29 -2.62 10.35
N ASN A 191 35.37 -2.76 11.66
CA ASN A 191 34.29 -2.36 12.59
C ASN A 191 34.32 -0.85 12.86
N HIS A 192 34.03 -0.03 11.83
CA HIS A 192 33.89 1.43 11.99
C HIS A 192 32.72 1.79 12.91
N PHE A 193 31.66 0.98 12.90
CA PHE A 193 30.50 1.13 13.75
C PHE A 193 30.22 -0.13 14.57
N SER A 194 29.88 0.05 15.83
CA SER A 194 29.49 -1.04 16.72
C SER A 194 28.17 -1.72 16.30
N HIS A 195 27.88 -2.89 16.86
CA HIS A 195 26.51 -3.39 16.89
C HIS A 195 25.59 -2.39 17.60
N GLY A 196 24.35 -2.31 17.17
CA GLY A 196 23.36 -1.41 17.76
C GLY A 196 22.72 -2.01 19.02
N ALA A 197 22.73 -1.28 20.12
CA ALA A 197 21.97 -1.64 21.30
C ALA A 197 20.52 -1.18 21.16
N ILE A 198 19.56 -2.11 21.20
CA ILE A 198 18.13 -1.85 21.07
C ILE A 198 17.55 -1.45 22.42
N VAL A 199 17.00 -0.25 22.51
CA VAL A 199 16.40 0.30 23.74
C VAL A 199 14.95 0.66 23.47
N GLY A 200 14.02 0.00 24.15
CA GLY A 200 12.56 0.25 24.05
C GLY A 200 11.88 -0.37 22.83
N CYS A 201 12.53 -0.35 21.69
CA CYS A 201 11.98 -0.87 20.43
C CYS A 201 11.55 -2.34 20.51
N ARG A 202 10.61 -2.70 19.65
CA ARG A 202 10.12 -4.08 19.52
C ARG A 202 10.36 -4.59 18.11
N TRP A 203 10.72 -5.86 18.02
CA TRP A 203 10.76 -6.56 16.74
C TRP A 203 9.34 -6.70 16.18
N THR A 204 9.19 -6.45 14.90
CA THR A 204 7.93 -6.52 14.15
C THR A 204 8.21 -7.01 12.73
N ASN A 205 7.14 -7.24 11.97
CA ASN A 205 7.26 -7.56 10.56
C ASN A 205 7.83 -6.36 9.79
N GLY A 206 8.82 -6.64 8.95
CA GLY A 206 9.46 -5.67 8.08
C GLY A 206 8.70 -5.49 6.75
N ARG A 207 9.46 -5.12 5.72
CA ARG A 207 8.91 -4.80 4.39
C ARG A 207 8.30 -6.01 3.67
N TRP A 208 8.82 -7.20 3.91
CA TRP A 208 8.35 -8.44 3.30
C TRP A 208 7.96 -9.45 4.39
N PRO A 209 7.12 -10.45 4.07
CA PRO A 209 6.92 -11.61 4.93
C PRO A 209 8.28 -12.22 5.27
N SER A 210 8.49 -12.76 6.42
CA SER A 210 9.78 -13.29 6.87
C SER A 210 10.94 -12.29 7.04
N LYS A 211 10.75 -11.00 6.72
CA LYS A 211 11.69 -9.92 6.99
C LYS A 211 11.34 -9.23 8.30
N GLY A 212 12.29 -9.12 9.20
CA GLY A 212 12.13 -8.37 10.44
C GLY A 212 12.23 -6.85 10.24
N GLY A 213 11.80 -6.13 11.25
CA GLY A 213 11.92 -4.69 11.40
C GLY A 213 11.88 -4.31 12.87
N LEU A 214 12.22 -3.08 13.20
CA LEU A 214 12.03 -2.52 14.54
C LEU A 214 10.94 -1.47 14.55
N GLU A 215 10.05 -1.58 15.52
CA GLU A 215 8.97 -0.63 15.78
C GLU A 215 9.40 0.33 16.90
N PHE A 216 9.21 1.64 16.65
CA PHE A 216 9.51 2.74 17.55
C PHE A 216 8.20 3.44 17.93
N LYS A 217 7.67 3.21 19.11
CA LYS A 217 6.39 3.78 19.59
C LYS A 217 6.57 4.90 20.61
N SER A 218 7.61 4.78 21.45
CA SER A 218 7.88 5.72 22.50
C SER A 218 8.98 6.70 22.10
N PRO A 219 8.96 7.96 22.57
CA PRO A 219 10.05 8.91 22.33
C PRO A 219 11.42 8.46 22.85
N SER A 220 11.44 7.50 23.77
CA SER A 220 12.68 6.90 24.30
C SER A 220 13.21 5.75 23.48
N ASP A 221 12.42 5.23 22.55
CA ASP A 221 12.80 4.08 21.73
C ASP A 221 13.90 4.48 20.75
N ARG A 222 14.98 3.71 20.77
CA ARG A 222 16.16 3.99 19.94
C ARG A 222 17.02 2.76 19.75
N VAL A 223 17.84 2.81 18.73
CA VAL A 223 19.02 1.95 18.58
C VAL A 223 20.24 2.83 18.78
N HIS A 224 21.08 2.46 19.74
CA HIS A 224 22.32 3.18 20.03
C HIS A 224 23.51 2.40 19.48
N PHE A 225 24.37 3.06 18.70
CA PHE A 225 25.63 2.52 18.20
C PHE A 225 26.71 3.57 18.25
N GLN A 226 27.96 3.17 18.19
CA GLN A 226 29.13 4.03 18.25
C GLN A 226 29.90 3.97 16.95
N SER A 227 30.38 5.13 16.51
CA SER A 227 31.41 5.26 15.48
C SER A 227 32.75 5.55 16.14
N ASN A 228 33.82 4.94 15.66
CA ASN A 228 35.14 5.12 16.20
C ASN A 228 35.96 6.16 15.41
N ASP A 229 35.51 6.53 14.25
CA ASP A 229 36.25 7.38 13.32
C ASP A 229 35.50 8.64 12.92
N PRO A 230 36.22 9.76 12.70
CA PRO A 230 35.65 10.94 12.08
C PRO A 230 35.53 10.76 10.54
N TYR A 231 34.40 11.17 9.97
CA TYR A 231 34.16 11.13 8.53
C TYR A 231 33.98 12.52 7.95
N GLN A 232 34.59 12.79 6.79
CA GLN A 232 34.41 14.06 6.06
C GLN A 232 33.18 14.03 5.16
N THR A 233 32.85 12.87 4.64
CA THR A 233 31.68 12.64 3.78
C THR A 233 31.00 11.35 4.22
N ILE A 234 29.68 11.36 4.18
CA ILE A 234 28.85 10.18 4.51
C ILE A 234 27.59 10.18 3.67
N THR A 235 27.18 8.98 3.25
CA THR A 235 25.86 8.75 2.65
C THR A 235 25.02 7.92 3.61
N LEU A 236 23.77 8.35 3.84
CA LEU A 236 22.82 7.67 4.71
C LEU A 236 21.67 7.12 3.89
N SER A 237 21.29 5.88 4.11
CA SER A 237 20.14 5.25 3.49
C SER A 237 19.36 4.43 4.52
N ALA A 238 18.05 4.55 4.53
CA ALA A 238 17.18 3.76 5.41
C ALA A 238 15.81 3.51 4.78
N TRP A 239 15.24 2.35 5.05
CA TRP A 239 13.85 2.06 4.77
C TRP A 239 13.02 2.31 6.02
N VAL A 240 12.05 3.23 5.90
CA VAL A 240 11.18 3.67 7.01
C VAL A 240 9.73 3.52 6.57
N ARG A 241 8.90 2.90 7.42
CA ARG A 241 7.45 2.88 7.27
C ARG A 241 6.83 3.80 8.32
N LEU A 242 5.98 4.71 7.88
CA LEU A 242 5.19 5.57 8.74
C LEU A 242 3.76 5.02 8.80
N ASP A 243 3.28 4.70 9.99
CA ASP A 243 1.90 4.24 10.19
C ASP A 243 0.90 5.43 10.23
N SER A 244 1.40 6.66 10.42
CA SER A 244 0.61 7.88 10.38
C SER A 244 1.50 9.09 10.07
N THR A 245 0.89 10.20 9.65
CA THR A 245 1.60 11.47 9.50
C THR A 245 2.17 11.90 10.86
N PRO A 246 3.46 12.24 10.94
CA PRO A 246 4.09 12.59 12.20
C PRO A 246 3.47 13.87 12.78
N LYS A 247 3.04 13.82 14.04
CA LYS A 247 2.56 15.01 14.79
C LYS A 247 3.69 15.82 15.40
N ARG A 248 4.92 15.27 15.41
CA ARG A 248 6.15 15.86 15.96
C ARG A 248 7.31 15.49 15.05
N THR A 249 8.42 16.20 15.19
CA THR A 249 9.68 15.82 14.56
C THR A 249 10.08 14.41 15.03
N MET A 250 10.34 13.52 14.08
CA MET A 250 10.78 12.14 14.31
C MET A 250 12.24 12.03 13.88
N CYS A 251 13.11 11.63 14.80
CA CYS A 251 14.52 11.41 14.52
C CYS A 251 14.71 10.06 13.82
N LEU A 252 15.39 10.06 12.69
CA LEU A 252 15.83 8.86 12.00
C LEU A 252 17.25 8.46 12.43
N LEU A 253 18.14 9.46 12.53
CA LEU A 253 19.50 9.32 13.00
C LEU A 253 19.98 10.63 13.64
N SER A 254 20.68 10.57 14.75
CA SER A 254 21.35 11.75 15.32
C SER A 254 22.61 11.38 16.09
N SER A 255 23.58 12.28 16.09
CA SER A 255 24.69 12.22 17.04
C SER A 255 24.17 12.39 18.46
N SER A 256 24.79 11.73 19.42
CA SER A 256 24.37 11.77 20.83
C SER A 256 24.84 13.04 21.55
N ASP A 257 25.86 13.69 21.03
CA ASP A 257 26.42 14.94 21.55
C ASP A 257 25.94 16.13 20.70
N ASN A 258 25.82 17.28 21.36
CA ASN A 258 25.54 18.55 20.71
C ASN A 258 26.84 19.28 20.29
N ALA A 259 27.91 18.51 20.04
CA ALA A 259 29.19 19.03 19.60
C ALA A 259 29.10 19.58 18.16
N ASN A 260 30.11 20.37 17.81
CA ASN A 260 30.30 20.81 16.42
C ASN A 260 30.42 19.61 15.51
N ASN A 261 29.86 19.69 14.29
CA ASN A 261 29.73 18.64 13.31
C ASN A 261 28.79 17.50 13.71
N SER A 262 27.94 17.69 14.74
CA SER A 262 26.91 16.72 15.04
C SER A 262 25.87 16.64 13.92
N LEU A 263 25.55 15.42 13.51
CA LEU A 263 24.60 15.10 12.46
C LEU A 263 23.21 14.91 13.05
N SER A 264 22.18 15.43 12.38
CA SER A 264 20.78 15.14 12.67
C SER A 264 19.99 14.92 11.39
N TRP A 265 19.38 13.75 11.25
CA TRP A 265 18.52 13.38 10.16
C TRP A 265 17.13 13.06 10.71
N HIS A 266 16.14 13.85 10.32
CA HIS A 266 14.82 13.77 10.92
C HIS A 266 13.70 14.10 9.93
N LEU A 267 12.50 13.62 10.25
CA LEU A 267 11.25 13.90 9.55
C LEU A 267 10.43 14.89 10.38
N GLN A 268 10.05 16.01 9.77
CA GLN A 268 9.23 17.04 10.39
C GLN A 268 7.73 16.68 10.32
N ALA A 269 6.92 17.32 11.16
CA ALA A 269 5.46 17.19 11.13
C ALA A 269 4.84 17.63 9.80
N SER A 270 5.51 18.50 9.04
CA SER A 270 5.14 18.91 7.68
C SER A 270 5.34 17.82 6.63
N GLY A 271 5.97 16.69 6.99
CA GLY A 271 6.39 15.64 6.05
C GLY A 271 7.77 15.88 5.39
N ASN A 272 8.43 16.98 5.69
CA ASN A 272 9.75 17.29 5.15
C ASN A 272 10.83 16.44 5.82
N LEU A 273 11.69 15.84 5.00
CA LEU A 273 12.90 15.17 5.44
C LEU A 273 14.03 16.20 5.52
N VAL A 274 14.65 16.31 6.68
CA VAL A 274 15.70 17.31 6.95
C VAL A 274 16.97 16.62 7.42
N LEU A 275 18.08 16.95 6.78
CA LEU A 275 19.42 16.59 7.21
C LEU A 275 20.14 17.88 7.61
N SER A 276 20.64 17.93 8.83
CA SER A 276 21.37 19.07 9.36
C SER A 276 22.68 18.65 10.01
N ILE A 277 23.68 19.50 9.83
CA ILE A 277 24.98 19.39 10.50
C ILE A 277 25.20 20.68 11.27
N LYS A 278 25.46 20.59 12.56
CA LYS A 278 25.72 21.73 13.42
C LYS A 278 27.13 22.26 13.16
N ASN A 279 27.24 23.52 12.75
CA ASN A 279 28.50 24.21 12.56
C ASN A 279 28.79 25.22 13.71
N ASP A 280 30.03 25.64 13.87
CA ASP A 280 30.47 26.62 14.86
C ASP A 280 29.80 28.01 14.75
N ASN A 281 29.14 28.28 13.63
CA ASN A 281 28.56 29.59 13.32
C ASN A 281 27.03 29.67 13.55
N GLY A 282 26.43 28.78 14.31
CA GLY A 282 25.02 28.82 14.73
C GLY A 282 24.05 28.11 13.85
#